data_28761989396134e6072ca50a35c940fa
#
_entry.id   28761989396134e6072ca50a35c940fa
#
_cell.length_a   1.000
_cell.length_b   1.000
_cell.length_c   1.000
_cell.angle_alpha   90.00
_cell.angle_beta   90.00
_cell.angle_gamma   90.00
#
_symmetry.space_group_name_H-M   'P 1'
#
loop_
_entity.id
_entity.type
_entity.pdbx_description
1 polymer ?
#
loop_
_entity_poly.entity_id
_entity_poly.type
_entity_poly.pdbx_seq_one_letter_code
_entity_poly.pdbx_strand_id
1 'polypeptide(L)'
;MELNSKFDAKAIESEIKEYIKSIDIEKLIFASDKPEKIRFIEGPPTMNGIPHAGHLRGRVMKDLWYRFNTLQGKKIEFNGGWDTQGLPVELQVEKELGVSGGKTEAIKEFGVERIVSECKKVVEKFNKTWVEVDDLLGMSFNHKKAYWTFKDEFIEREWQVLKKAYENKILEEDFTVIAYCPSCQTSLSHAEVNQGYEEVKDPSLYYKVKLVNEDAFLVVWTTMPFTLVTDAMVGLNPKEDYAYVKVENETWVIGKTRL
;
A
#
# COMPACT_ATOMS: atom_id res chain seq x y z
N MET A 1 26.57 16.54 -34.38
CA MET A 1 25.31 15.82 -34.66
C MET A 1 24.62 16.49 -35.84
N GLU A 2 24.61 15.84 -37.01
CA GLU A 2 23.82 16.35 -38.13
C GLU A 2 22.36 15.98 -37.93
N LEU A 3 21.49 16.95 -37.93
CA LEU A 3 20.06 16.74 -37.77
C LEU A 3 19.46 16.21 -39.09
N ASN A 4 18.85 15.04 -39.04
CA ASN A 4 18.10 14.51 -40.19
C ASN A 4 16.90 15.39 -40.52
N SER A 5 16.61 15.56 -41.81
CA SER A 5 15.45 16.34 -42.28
C SER A 5 14.10 15.75 -41.87
N LYS A 6 14.05 14.48 -41.43
CA LYS A 6 12.88 13.79 -40.93
C LYS A 6 13.12 13.32 -39.49
N PHE A 7 12.18 13.58 -38.61
CA PHE A 7 12.20 13.08 -37.25
C PHE A 7 11.97 11.56 -37.24
N ASP A 8 12.97 10.81 -36.79
CA ASP A 8 12.84 9.36 -36.51
C ASP A 8 13.19 9.13 -35.04
N ALA A 9 12.14 8.95 -34.23
CA ALA A 9 12.28 8.78 -32.80
C ALA A 9 13.20 7.61 -32.43
N LYS A 10 13.07 6.46 -33.11
CA LYS A 10 13.86 5.25 -32.79
C LYS A 10 15.35 5.43 -33.07
N ALA A 11 15.68 6.04 -34.21
CA ALA A 11 17.06 6.32 -34.54
C ALA A 11 17.71 7.31 -33.58
N ILE A 12 17.00 8.41 -33.27
CA ILE A 12 17.44 9.44 -32.33
C ILE A 12 17.57 8.89 -30.90
N GLU A 13 16.62 8.10 -30.42
CA GLU A 13 16.68 7.49 -29.09
C GLU A 13 17.91 6.58 -28.93
N SER A 14 18.26 5.80 -29.95
CA SER A 14 19.41 4.93 -29.91
C SER A 14 20.71 5.73 -29.82
N GLU A 15 20.85 6.79 -30.62
CA GLU A 15 22.00 7.68 -30.63
C GLU A 15 22.14 8.45 -29.30
N ILE A 16 21.02 8.96 -28.74
CA ILE A 16 20.99 9.64 -27.44
C ILE A 16 21.37 8.69 -26.32
N LYS A 17 20.92 7.43 -26.35
CA LYS A 17 21.31 6.44 -25.34
C LYS A 17 22.81 6.21 -25.30
N GLU A 18 23.44 6.06 -26.47
CA GLU A 18 24.89 5.90 -26.52
C GLU A 18 25.62 7.17 -26.04
N TYR A 19 25.13 8.35 -26.40
CA TYR A 19 25.66 9.60 -25.88
C TYR A 19 25.52 9.71 -24.35
N ILE A 20 24.34 9.38 -23.78
CA ILE A 20 24.09 9.41 -22.32
C ILE A 20 25.02 8.43 -21.59
N LYS A 21 25.26 7.24 -22.15
CA LYS A 21 26.24 6.28 -21.61
C LYS A 21 27.68 6.79 -21.63
N SER A 22 28.01 7.64 -22.60
CA SER A 22 29.37 8.23 -22.72
C SER A 22 29.63 9.36 -21.72
N ILE A 23 28.57 9.95 -21.14
CA ILE A 23 28.65 10.99 -20.12
C ILE A 23 28.17 10.43 -18.80
N ASP A 24 28.85 10.75 -17.70
CA ASP A 24 28.41 10.40 -16.37
C ASP A 24 27.34 11.41 -15.87
N ILE A 25 26.10 11.20 -16.28
CA ILE A 25 24.98 12.08 -15.94
C ILE A 25 24.76 12.16 -14.41
N GLU A 26 24.96 11.05 -13.70
CA GLU A 26 24.85 11.02 -12.24
C GLU A 26 25.89 11.95 -11.61
N LYS A 27 27.13 11.92 -12.10
CA LYS A 27 28.19 12.80 -11.63
C LYS A 27 27.89 14.26 -11.93
N LEU A 28 27.35 14.56 -13.09
CA LEU A 28 26.96 15.93 -13.46
C LEU A 28 25.87 16.51 -12.55
N ILE A 29 24.92 15.69 -12.15
CA ILE A 29 23.78 16.12 -11.34
C ILE A 29 24.12 16.12 -9.84
N PHE A 30 24.73 15.04 -9.34
CA PHE A 30 24.84 14.81 -7.90
C PHE A 30 26.22 15.13 -7.28
N ALA A 31 27.30 15.18 -8.07
CA ALA A 31 28.65 15.38 -7.54
C ALA A 31 29.15 16.84 -7.56
N SER A 32 28.35 17.80 -8.02
CA SER A 32 28.78 19.19 -8.08
C SER A 32 28.85 19.84 -6.70
N ASP A 33 29.93 20.55 -6.44
CA ASP A 33 30.14 21.31 -5.20
C ASP A 33 29.47 22.70 -5.33
N LYS A 34 28.17 22.76 -5.05
CA LYS A 34 27.38 23.98 -5.12
C LYS A 34 26.96 24.42 -3.72
N PRO A 35 26.85 25.73 -3.44
CA PRO A 35 26.61 26.24 -2.09
C PRO A 35 25.21 25.91 -1.56
N GLU A 36 24.19 25.97 -2.42
CA GLU A 36 22.83 25.62 -2.04
C GLU A 36 22.58 24.12 -2.22
N LYS A 37 22.17 23.45 -1.14
CA LYS A 37 21.90 22.02 -1.12
C LYS A 37 20.42 21.77 -0.95
N ILE A 38 19.87 20.92 -1.79
CA ILE A 38 18.50 20.41 -1.67
C ILE A 38 18.58 18.91 -1.42
N ARG A 39 17.88 18.44 -0.39
CA ARG A 39 17.76 17.02 -0.08
C ARG A 39 16.44 16.48 -0.55
N PHE A 40 16.50 15.28 -1.10
CA PHE A 40 15.34 14.52 -1.49
C PHE A 40 15.49 13.06 -1.06
N ILE A 41 14.45 12.55 -0.41
CA ILE A 41 14.35 11.14 -0.02
C ILE A 41 13.20 10.56 -0.82
N GLU A 42 13.46 9.50 -1.54
CA GLU A 42 12.44 8.81 -2.32
C GLU A 42 11.49 8.02 -1.42
N GLY A 43 10.17 8.09 -1.72
CA GLY A 43 9.22 7.06 -1.34
C GLY A 43 9.44 5.87 -2.27
N PRO A 44 10.03 4.76 -1.79
CA PRO A 44 10.54 3.72 -2.65
C PRO A 44 9.41 2.90 -3.26
N PRO A 45 9.54 2.48 -4.54
CA PRO A 45 8.59 1.52 -5.11
C PRO A 45 8.79 0.13 -4.52
N THR A 46 7.69 -0.60 -4.36
CA THR A 46 7.74 -1.98 -3.87
C THR A 46 8.20 -2.94 -4.96
N MET A 47 9.16 -3.80 -4.63
CA MET A 47 9.81 -4.74 -5.55
C MET A 47 9.01 -6.05 -5.70
N ASN A 48 7.73 -5.93 -6.05
CA ASN A 48 6.81 -7.05 -6.24
C ASN A 48 6.29 -7.21 -7.67
N GLY A 49 6.75 -6.38 -8.60
CA GLY A 49 6.31 -6.41 -10.00
C GLY A 49 7.10 -5.48 -10.91
N ILE A 50 6.78 -5.54 -12.20
CA ILE A 50 7.35 -4.66 -13.22
C ILE A 50 6.76 -3.24 -13.11
N PRO A 51 7.51 -2.18 -13.48
CA PRO A 51 6.96 -0.84 -13.47
C PRO A 51 5.87 -0.67 -14.53
N HIS A 52 4.80 0.02 -14.16
CA HIS A 52 3.71 0.42 -15.07
C HIS A 52 3.76 1.93 -15.36
N ALA A 53 2.94 2.40 -16.29
CA ALA A 53 2.93 3.80 -16.73
C ALA A 53 2.80 4.83 -15.58
N GLY A 54 2.05 4.50 -14.52
CA GLY A 54 1.94 5.35 -13.32
C GLY A 54 3.27 5.51 -12.59
N HIS A 55 4.04 4.44 -12.46
CA HIS A 55 5.40 4.48 -11.90
C HIS A 55 6.34 5.32 -12.77
N LEU A 56 6.30 5.11 -14.10
CA LEU A 56 7.15 5.84 -15.04
C LEU A 56 6.88 7.34 -14.99
N ARG A 57 5.61 7.75 -14.90
CA ARG A 57 5.24 9.15 -14.73
C ARG A 57 5.89 9.74 -13.47
N GLY A 58 5.80 9.06 -12.34
CA GLY A 58 6.43 9.50 -11.10
C GLY A 58 7.95 9.64 -11.20
N ARG A 59 8.59 8.67 -11.87
CA ARG A 59 10.04 8.68 -12.17
C ARG A 59 10.44 9.90 -12.99
N VAL A 60 9.79 10.10 -14.12
CA VAL A 60 10.09 11.23 -15.04
C VAL A 60 9.90 12.58 -14.33
N MET A 61 8.86 12.74 -13.51
CA MET A 61 8.64 13.98 -12.74
C MET A 61 9.75 14.25 -11.73
N LYS A 62 10.24 13.21 -11.05
CA LYS A 62 11.37 13.32 -10.12
C LYS A 62 12.66 13.71 -10.86
N ASP A 63 12.94 13.05 -11.99
CA ASP A 63 14.12 13.33 -12.80
C ASP A 63 14.11 14.76 -13.36
N LEU A 64 12.97 15.22 -13.86
CA LEU A 64 12.78 16.60 -14.28
C LEU A 64 13.12 17.59 -13.16
N TRP A 65 12.64 17.30 -11.94
CA TRP A 65 12.89 18.14 -10.76
C TRP A 65 14.39 18.17 -10.41
N TYR A 66 15.11 17.05 -10.48
CA TYR A 66 16.55 16.98 -10.25
C TYR A 66 17.32 17.80 -11.25
N ARG A 67 17.06 17.60 -12.53
CA ARG A 67 17.73 18.29 -13.61
C ARG A 67 17.48 19.80 -13.57
N PHE A 68 16.22 20.19 -13.36
CA PHE A 68 15.84 21.61 -13.24
C PHE A 68 16.59 22.31 -12.11
N ASN A 69 16.58 21.74 -10.91
CA ASN A 69 17.28 22.35 -9.76
C ASN A 69 18.81 22.36 -9.95
N THR A 70 19.36 21.36 -10.61
CA THR A 70 20.79 21.33 -10.97
C THR A 70 21.14 22.45 -11.93
N LEU A 71 20.30 22.71 -12.94
CA LEU A 71 20.46 23.85 -13.86
C LEU A 71 20.32 25.20 -13.16
N GLN A 72 19.53 25.28 -12.09
CA GLN A 72 19.42 26.47 -11.23
C GLN A 72 20.64 26.68 -10.30
N GLY A 73 21.67 25.89 -10.45
CA GLY A 73 22.88 26.03 -9.64
C GLY A 73 22.84 25.36 -8.26
N LYS A 74 21.89 24.47 -7.99
CA LYS A 74 21.74 23.79 -6.70
C LYS A 74 22.41 22.42 -6.70
N LYS A 75 22.94 21.99 -5.55
CA LYS A 75 23.40 20.62 -5.32
C LYS A 75 22.24 19.76 -4.89
N ILE A 76 21.99 18.68 -5.60
CA ILE A 76 20.96 17.72 -5.22
C ILE A 76 21.59 16.58 -4.42
N GLU A 77 21.16 16.45 -3.15
CA GLU A 77 21.46 15.28 -2.31
C GLU A 77 20.25 14.33 -2.38
N PHE A 78 20.37 13.31 -3.22
CA PHE A 78 19.30 12.35 -3.48
C PHE A 78 19.60 11.01 -2.84
N ASN A 79 18.61 10.47 -2.12
CA ASN A 79 18.61 9.11 -1.63
C ASN A 79 17.47 8.34 -2.29
N GLY A 80 17.81 7.57 -3.32
CA GLY A 80 16.92 6.59 -3.91
C GLY A 80 16.74 5.40 -2.99
N GLY A 81 15.67 4.64 -3.19
CA GLY A 81 15.38 3.48 -2.38
C GLY A 81 14.52 2.44 -3.10
N TRP A 82 14.50 1.25 -2.51
CA TRP A 82 13.70 0.12 -2.93
C TRP A 82 12.95 -0.43 -1.71
N ASP A 83 11.63 -0.51 -1.81
CA ASP A 83 10.79 -1.21 -0.84
C ASP A 83 10.82 -2.71 -1.15
N THR A 84 11.42 -3.46 -0.26
CA THR A 84 11.89 -4.82 -0.53
C THR A 84 11.39 -5.85 0.45
N GLN A 85 10.38 -5.53 1.26
CA GLN A 85 9.83 -6.43 2.27
C GLN A 85 8.32 -6.23 2.45
N GLY A 86 7.73 -7.09 3.26
CA GLY A 86 6.32 -7.01 3.61
C GLY A 86 5.41 -7.82 2.69
N LEU A 87 4.12 -7.72 2.97
CA LEU A 87 3.06 -8.50 2.35
C LEU A 87 3.05 -8.51 0.81
N PRO A 88 3.28 -7.39 0.10
CA PRO A 88 3.25 -7.42 -1.36
C PRO A 88 4.30 -8.34 -1.99
N VAL A 89 5.48 -8.44 -1.38
CA VAL A 89 6.55 -9.36 -1.83
C VAL A 89 6.21 -10.80 -1.45
N GLU A 90 5.69 -11.03 -0.24
CA GLU A 90 5.26 -12.35 0.23
C GLU A 90 4.16 -12.94 -0.67
N LEU A 91 3.12 -12.17 -0.99
CA LEU A 91 2.04 -12.58 -1.89
C LEU A 91 2.53 -12.94 -3.31
N GLN A 92 3.54 -12.21 -3.81
CA GLN A 92 4.14 -12.54 -5.10
C GLN A 92 4.87 -13.89 -5.04
N VAL A 93 5.56 -14.18 -3.95
CA VAL A 93 6.23 -15.46 -3.73
C VAL A 93 5.22 -16.59 -3.58
N GLU A 94 4.18 -16.42 -2.79
CA GLU A 94 3.09 -17.41 -2.65
C GLU A 94 2.49 -17.76 -4.01
N LYS A 95 2.24 -16.74 -4.85
CA LYS A 95 1.76 -16.93 -6.21
C LYS A 95 2.75 -17.70 -7.09
N GLU A 96 4.04 -17.38 -7.03
CA GLU A 96 5.08 -18.09 -7.81
C GLU A 96 5.28 -19.54 -7.33
N LEU A 97 5.08 -19.81 -6.05
CA LEU A 97 5.14 -21.17 -5.46
C LEU A 97 3.83 -21.96 -5.61
N GLY A 98 2.74 -21.33 -6.05
CA GLY A 98 1.44 -21.96 -6.22
C GLY A 98 0.69 -22.22 -4.91
N VAL A 99 0.99 -21.49 -3.84
CA VAL A 99 0.31 -21.62 -2.55
C VAL A 99 -1.03 -20.90 -2.58
N SER A 100 -2.09 -21.57 -2.16
CA SER A 100 -3.44 -21.00 -2.10
C SER A 100 -3.96 -20.76 -0.69
N GLY A 101 -3.26 -21.25 0.33
CA GLY A 101 -3.68 -21.20 1.74
C GLY A 101 -3.14 -20.00 2.54
N GLY A 102 -2.46 -19.06 1.87
CA GLY A 102 -1.86 -17.90 2.50
C GLY A 102 -0.56 -18.19 3.25
N LYS A 103 -0.04 -17.19 3.93
CA LYS A 103 1.27 -17.19 4.60
C LYS A 103 1.50 -18.38 5.54
N THR A 104 0.51 -18.72 6.35
CA THR A 104 0.64 -19.82 7.32
C THR A 104 0.86 -21.17 6.62
N GLU A 105 0.16 -21.41 5.52
CA GLU A 105 0.30 -22.64 4.75
C GLU A 105 1.63 -22.65 3.99
N ALA A 106 2.03 -21.54 3.39
CA ALA A 106 3.33 -21.39 2.75
C ALA A 106 4.50 -21.71 3.71
N ILE A 107 4.44 -21.20 4.94
CA ILE A 107 5.47 -21.48 5.96
C ILE A 107 5.46 -22.94 6.38
N LYS A 108 4.29 -23.57 6.53
CA LYS A 108 4.21 -25.00 6.86
C LYS A 108 4.80 -25.90 5.77
N GLU A 109 4.52 -25.58 4.51
CA GLU A 109 4.95 -26.39 3.36
C GLU A 109 6.44 -26.20 3.04
N PHE A 110 6.93 -24.96 3.04
CA PHE A 110 8.26 -24.63 2.55
C PHE A 110 9.27 -24.25 3.63
N GLY A 111 8.82 -23.87 4.81
CA GLY A 111 9.64 -23.32 5.88
C GLY A 111 10.02 -21.85 5.69
N VAL A 112 10.31 -21.17 6.78
CA VAL A 112 10.61 -19.72 6.80
C VAL A 112 11.84 -19.38 5.95
N GLU A 113 12.92 -20.15 6.08
CA GLU A 113 14.19 -19.89 5.37
C GLU A 113 14.01 -19.89 3.84
N ARG A 114 13.24 -20.88 3.33
CA ARG A 114 12.97 -20.94 1.89
C ARG A 114 12.11 -19.77 1.42
N ILE A 115 11.04 -19.44 2.16
CA ILE A 115 10.20 -18.29 1.81
C ILE A 115 11.02 -17.00 1.78
N VAL A 116 11.85 -16.73 2.78
CA VAL A 116 12.74 -15.56 2.82
C VAL A 116 13.71 -15.56 1.64
N SER A 117 14.28 -16.72 1.31
CA SER A 117 15.19 -16.85 0.15
C SER A 117 14.48 -16.53 -1.16
N GLU A 118 13.26 -17.02 -1.37
CA GLU A 118 12.47 -16.73 -2.56
C GLU A 118 12.05 -15.24 -2.60
N CYS A 119 11.69 -14.62 -1.47
CA CYS A 119 11.43 -13.18 -1.39
C CYS A 119 12.65 -12.37 -1.87
N LYS A 120 13.85 -12.71 -1.42
CA LYS A 120 15.08 -12.03 -1.88
C LYS A 120 15.30 -12.17 -3.38
N LYS A 121 15.09 -13.37 -3.95
CA LYS A 121 15.20 -13.60 -5.41
C LYS A 121 14.17 -12.77 -6.20
N VAL A 122 12.93 -12.75 -5.75
CA VAL A 122 11.86 -11.95 -6.38
C VAL A 122 12.22 -10.47 -6.39
N VAL A 123 12.67 -9.94 -5.25
CA VAL A 123 13.12 -8.55 -5.13
C VAL A 123 14.27 -8.23 -6.07
N GLU A 124 15.30 -9.08 -6.13
CA GLU A 124 16.44 -8.89 -7.03
C GLU A 124 16.03 -8.95 -8.52
N LYS A 125 15.15 -9.87 -8.88
CA LYS A 125 14.59 -10.00 -10.23
C LYS A 125 13.88 -8.72 -10.67
N PHE A 126 12.96 -8.21 -9.84
CA PHE A 126 12.22 -7.00 -10.20
C PHE A 126 13.08 -5.75 -10.14
N ASN A 127 13.99 -5.63 -9.17
CA ASN A 127 14.94 -4.52 -9.13
C ASN A 127 15.74 -4.40 -10.43
N LYS A 128 16.23 -5.52 -10.95
CA LYS A 128 16.95 -5.53 -12.23
C LYS A 128 16.09 -4.96 -13.36
N THR A 129 14.83 -5.37 -13.45
CA THR A 129 13.89 -4.85 -14.46
C THR A 129 13.64 -3.35 -14.28
N TRP A 130 13.50 -2.88 -13.03
CA TRP A 130 13.32 -1.46 -12.75
C TRP A 130 14.55 -0.63 -13.16
N VAL A 131 15.75 -1.10 -12.89
CA VAL A 131 17.00 -0.44 -13.33
C VAL A 131 17.07 -0.37 -14.85
N GLU A 132 16.76 -1.47 -15.55
CA GLU A 132 16.72 -1.51 -17.02
C GLU A 132 15.72 -0.49 -17.61
N VAL A 133 14.57 -0.30 -16.95
CA VAL A 133 13.57 0.69 -17.35
C VAL A 133 14.03 2.12 -17.06
N ASP A 134 14.65 2.38 -15.92
CA ASP A 134 15.24 3.68 -15.61
C ASP A 134 16.33 4.05 -16.65
N ASP A 135 17.18 3.09 -17.02
CA ASP A 135 18.19 3.26 -18.07
C ASP A 135 17.53 3.54 -19.43
N LEU A 136 16.44 2.86 -19.74
CA LEU A 136 15.67 3.08 -20.98
C LEU A 136 15.11 4.49 -21.05
N LEU A 137 14.64 5.03 -19.93
CA LEU A 137 14.11 6.40 -19.81
C LEU A 137 15.22 7.46 -19.74
N GLY A 138 16.48 7.06 -19.62
CA GLY A 138 17.60 7.97 -19.42
C GLY A 138 17.54 8.71 -18.09
N MET A 139 17.09 8.04 -17.04
CA MET A 139 16.94 8.61 -15.71
C MET A 139 18.27 8.89 -15.04
N SER A 140 18.32 9.94 -14.22
CA SER A 140 19.49 10.33 -13.45
C SER A 140 19.48 9.74 -12.03
N PHE A 141 19.24 8.45 -11.93
CA PHE A 141 19.15 7.74 -10.64
C PHE A 141 20.46 7.05 -10.27
N ASN A 142 20.94 7.27 -9.05
CA ASN A 142 22.09 6.53 -8.53
C ASN A 142 21.67 5.23 -7.86
N HIS A 143 21.48 4.18 -8.64
CA HIS A 143 21.05 2.87 -8.15
C HIS A 143 22.04 2.24 -7.16
N LYS A 144 23.34 2.57 -7.26
CA LYS A 144 24.38 2.01 -6.38
C LYS A 144 24.30 2.52 -4.94
N LYS A 145 23.73 3.73 -4.76
CA LYS A 145 23.54 4.37 -3.44
C LYS A 145 22.13 4.22 -2.91
N ALA A 146 21.25 3.55 -3.64
CA ALA A 146 19.88 3.33 -3.20
C ALA A 146 19.84 2.46 -1.94
N TYR A 147 19.01 2.85 -0.97
CA TYR A 147 18.76 2.03 0.21
C TYR A 147 17.77 0.91 -0.10
N TRP A 148 17.85 -0.16 0.66
CA TRP A 148 16.97 -1.32 0.55
C TRP A 148 16.35 -1.56 1.91
N THR A 149 15.04 -1.59 2.00
CA THR A 149 14.36 -1.64 3.30
C THR A 149 14.59 -2.94 4.08
N PHE A 150 14.93 -4.05 3.42
CA PHE A 150 15.26 -5.33 4.08
C PHE A 150 16.69 -5.41 4.64
N LYS A 151 17.55 -4.43 4.36
CA LYS A 151 18.93 -4.46 4.84
C LYS A 151 19.02 -4.06 6.30
N ASP A 152 19.93 -4.72 7.01
CA ASP A 152 20.12 -4.54 8.45
C ASP A 152 20.41 -3.08 8.82
N GLU A 153 21.19 -2.36 7.99
CA GLU A 153 21.52 -0.96 8.25
C GLU A 153 20.28 -0.04 8.17
N PHE A 154 19.29 -0.39 7.33
CA PHE A 154 18.04 0.35 7.27
C PHE A 154 17.16 0.02 8.47
N ILE A 155 16.99 -1.26 8.78
CA ILE A 155 16.19 -1.75 9.92
C ILE A 155 16.74 -1.21 11.25
N GLU A 156 18.06 -1.23 11.43
CA GLU A 156 18.69 -0.69 12.64
C GLU A 156 18.39 0.80 12.83
N ARG A 157 18.43 1.59 11.76
CA ARG A 157 18.10 3.02 11.83
C ARG A 157 16.62 3.26 12.14
N GLU A 158 15.73 2.46 11.59
CA GLU A 158 14.30 2.51 11.89
C GLU A 158 14.05 2.20 13.37
N TRP A 159 14.69 1.16 13.91
CA TRP A 159 14.61 0.82 15.33
C TRP A 159 15.16 1.92 16.24
N GLN A 160 16.21 2.62 15.83
CA GLN A 160 16.70 3.78 16.58
C GLN A 160 15.67 4.91 16.65
N VAL A 161 14.91 5.14 15.58
CA VAL A 161 13.82 6.13 15.57
C VAL A 161 12.68 5.69 16.48
N LEU A 162 12.24 4.42 16.40
CA LEU A 162 11.21 3.85 17.27
C LEU A 162 11.62 3.89 18.75
N LYS A 163 12.86 3.52 19.06
CA LYS A 163 13.42 3.62 20.42
C LYS A 163 13.33 5.03 20.94
N LYS A 164 13.75 6.03 20.15
CA LYS A 164 13.67 7.43 20.52
C LYS A 164 12.23 7.91 20.73
N ALA A 165 11.29 7.45 19.90
CA ALA A 165 9.87 7.74 20.06
C ALA A 165 9.33 7.17 21.39
N TYR A 166 9.71 5.94 21.73
CA TYR A 166 9.35 5.30 23.00
C TYR A 166 9.93 6.05 24.20
N GLU A 167 11.22 6.37 24.17
CA GLU A 167 11.91 7.13 25.23
C GLU A 167 11.28 8.53 25.47
N ASN A 168 10.78 9.16 24.41
CA ASN A 168 10.06 10.44 24.48
C ASN A 168 8.55 10.29 24.78
N LYS A 169 8.07 9.09 25.08
CA LYS A 169 6.65 8.80 25.37
C LYS A 169 5.69 9.22 24.25
N ILE A 170 6.13 9.11 22.99
CA ILE A 170 5.31 9.34 21.78
C ILE A 170 4.72 8.02 21.28
N LEU A 171 5.37 6.90 21.63
CA LEU A 171 4.90 5.55 21.31
C LEU A 171 4.36 4.89 22.57
N GLU A 172 3.11 4.43 22.50
CA GLU A 172 2.42 3.71 23.58
C GLU A 172 1.68 2.50 23.02
N GLU A 173 1.34 1.55 23.88
CA GLU A 173 0.50 0.40 23.53
C GLU A 173 -0.97 0.76 23.77
N ASP A 174 -1.80 0.61 22.75
CA ASP A 174 -3.22 0.92 22.80
C ASP A 174 -4.04 -0.01 21.88
N PHE A 175 -5.36 0.01 22.03
CA PHE A 175 -6.30 -0.75 21.21
C PHE A 175 -6.96 0.15 20.17
N THR A 176 -6.98 -0.30 18.93
CA THR A 176 -7.71 0.38 17.85
C THR A 176 -8.52 -0.61 17.02
N VAL A 177 -9.64 -0.16 16.50
CA VAL A 177 -10.45 -0.95 15.58
C VAL A 177 -9.92 -0.78 14.16
N ILE A 178 -9.51 -1.89 13.57
CA ILE A 178 -8.98 -1.95 12.20
C ILE A 178 -9.69 -3.05 11.41
N ALA A 179 -9.73 -2.90 10.08
CA ALA A 179 -10.14 -3.97 9.20
C ALA A 179 -9.06 -5.06 9.15
N TYR A 180 -9.47 -6.31 9.07
CA TYR A 180 -8.60 -7.48 9.01
C TYR A 180 -8.96 -8.36 7.81
N CYS A 181 -7.97 -8.77 7.02
CA CYS A 181 -8.16 -9.69 5.92
C CYS A 181 -7.85 -11.12 6.38
N PRO A 182 -8.84 -12.03 6.43
CA PRO A 182 -8.60 -13.41 6.84
C PRO A 182 -7.83 -14.22 5.79
N SER A 183 -7.86 -13.83 4.53
CA SER A 183 -7.10 -14.48 3.45
C SER A 183 -5.62 -14.13 3.53
N CYS A 184 -5.29 -12.84 3.64
CA CYS A 184 -3.90 -12.38 3.79
C CYS A 184 -3.37 -12.51 5.23
N GLN A 185 -4.24 -12.80 6.20
CA GLN A 185 -3.91 -12.94 7.63
C GLN A 185 -3.20 -11.71 8.22
N THR A 186 -3.67 -10.53 7.83
CA THR A 186 -3.11 -9.24 8.27
C THR A 186 -4.17 -8.16 8.41
N SER A 187 -3.84 -7.13 9.17
CA SER A 187 -4.62 -5.89 9.22
C SER A 187 -4.47 -5.09 7.93
N LEU A 188 -5.54 -4.37 7.56
CA LEU A 188 -5.59 -3.56 6.35
C LEU A 188 -5.47 -2.08 6.67
N SER A 189 -4.74 -1.36 5.84
CA SER A 189 -4.73 0.10 5.83
C SER A 189 -6.06 0.68 5.30
N HIS A 190 -6.36 1.93 5.62
CA HIS A 190 -7.52 2.61 5.06
C HIS A 190 -7.50 2.70 3.52
N ALA A 191 -6.32 2.81 2.92
CA ALA A 191 -6.18 2.84 1.46
C ALA A 191 -6.57 1.50 0.82
N GLU A 192 -6.15 0.38 1.42
CA GLU A 192 -6.52 -0.97 0.96
C GLU A 192 -8.01 -1.23 1.11
N VAL A 193 -8.60 -0.87 2.25
CA VAL A 193 -10.05 -0.97 2.47
C VAL A 193 -10.82 -0.17 1.43
N ASN A 194 -10.42 1.07 1.15
CA ASN A 194 -11.09 1.93 0.17
C ASN A 194 -11.07 1.38 -1.26
N GLN A 195 -10.05 0.59 -1.61
CA GLN A 195 -9.95 -0.05 -2.93
C GLN A 195 -10.73 -1.36 -3.03
N GLY A 196 -11.14 -1.94 -1.91
CA GLY A 196 -11.83 -3.22 -1.83
C GLY A 196 -13.34 -3.15 -1.75
N TYR A 197 -13.95 -1.96 -1.87
CA TYR A 197 -15.41 -1.83 -1.85
C TYR A 197 -16.04 -2.39 -3.13
N GLU A 198 -16.93 -3.33 -2.96
CA GLU A 198 -17.74 -3.92 -4.03
C GLU A 198 -19.21 -3.96 -3.63
N GLU A 199 -20.11 -3.89 -4.61
CA GLU A 199 -21.53 -4.13 -4.38
C GLU A 199 -21.79 -5.63 -4.27
N VAL A 200 -22.17 -6.07 -3.07
CA VAL A 200 -22.47 -7.48 -2.78
C VAL A 200 -23.92 -7.63 -2.33
N LYS A 201 -24.50 -8.82 -2.54
CA LYS A 201 -25.80 -9.19 -1.99
C LYS A 201 -25.60 -10.05 -0.77
N ASP A 202 -25.79 -9.45 0.40
CA ASP A 202 -25.73 -10.15 1.66
C ASP A 202 -27.13 -10.53 2.17
N PRO A 203 -27.29 -11.71 2.79
CA PRO A 203 -28.52 -12.05 3.48
C PRO A 203 -28.72 -11.14 4.67
N SER A 204 -29.96 -10.66 4.84
CA SER A 204 -30.35 -9.90 6.03
C SER A 204 -31.41 -10.64 6.82
N LEU A 205 -31.45 -10.41 8.11
CA LEU A 205 -32.39 -11.02 9.03
C LEU A 205 -33.21 -9.95 9.73
N TYR A 206 -34.54 -10.16 9.78
CA TYR A 206 -35.42 -9.48 10.71
C TYR A 206 -35.78 -10.46 11.83
N TYR A 207 -35.60 -10.03 13.07
CA TYR A 207 -36.00 -10.81 14.22
C TYR A 207 -36.80 -9.96 15.23
N LYS A 208 -37.56 -10.60 16.06
CA LYS A 208 -38.44 -9.94 17.01
C LYS A 208 -37.97 -10.15 18.45
N VAL A 209 -37.93 -9.08 19.23
CA VAL A 209 -37.64 -9.11 20.66
C VAL A 209 -38.92 -8.74 21.42
N LYS A 210 -39.41 -9.65 22.30
CA LYS A 210 -40.59 -9.41 23.09
C LYS A 210 -40.35 -8.30 24.10
N LEU A 211 -41.27 -7.34 24.20
CA LEU A 211 -41.28 -6.33 25.26
C LEU A 211 -41.76 -6.95 26.57
N VAL A 212 -41.12 -6.56 27.68
CA VAL A 212 -41.39 -7.18 29.01
C VAL A 212 -42.78 -6.77 29.56
N ASN A 213 -43.14 -5.52 29.36
CA ASN A 213 -44.35 -4.93 29.99
C ASN A 213 -45.53 -4.76 29.01
N GLU A 214 -45.39 -5.20 27.78
CA GLU A 214 -46.37 -5.00 26.72
C GLU A 214 -46.49 -6.25 25.85
N ASP A 215 -47.69 -6.50 25.33
CA ASP A 215 -47.88 -7.58 24.35
C ASP A 215 -47.50 -7.10 22.92
N ALA A 216 -46.23 -6.72 22.78
CA ALA A 216 -45.68 -6.23 21.55
C ALA A 216 -44.23 -6.73 21.36
N PHE A 217 -43.75 -6.67 20.12
CA PHE A 217 -42.43 -7.09 19.75
C PHE A 217 -41.68 -5.92 19.10
N LEU A 218 -40.48 -5.64 19.56
CA LEU A 218 -39.56 -4.77 18.84
C LEU A 218 -38.93 -5.52 17.66
N VAL A 219 -39.04 -4.95 16.46
CA VAL A 219 -38.45 -5.54 15.27
C VAL A 219 -37.04 -4.99 15.05
N VAL A 220 -36.09 -5.88 14.97
CA VAL A 220 -34.66 -5.57 14.72
C VAL A 220 -34.27 -6.13 13.38
N TRP A 221 -33.52 -5.33 12.61
CA TRP A 221 -32.92 -5.75 11.33
C TRP A 221 -31.42 -5.78 11.43
N THR A 222 -30.79 -6.79 10.83
CA THR A 222 -29.34 -6.91 10.77
C THR A 222 -28.86 -7.58 9.48
N THR A 223 -27.71 -7.17 8.98
CA THR A 223 -26.94 -7.88 7.94
C THR A 223 -25.91 -8.84 8.52
N MET A 224 -25.81 -8.90 9.86
CA MET A 224 -24.86 -9.75 10.59
C MET A 224 -25.60 -10.75 11.50
N PRO A 225 -26.37 -11.70 10.94
CA PRO A 225 -27.24 -12.59 11.72
C PRO A 225 -26.48 -13.49 12.71
N PHE A 226 -25.21 -13.70 12.51
CA PHE A 226 -24.34 -14.47 13.41
C PHE A 226 -24.11 -13.78 14.77
N THR A 227 -24.39 -12.48 14.91
CA THR A 227 -24.27 -11.75 16.18
C THR A 227 -25.44 -12.06 17.13
N LEU A 228 -26.53 -12.61 16.62
CA LEU A 228 -27.75 -12.89 17.40
C LEU A 228 -27.50 -13.68 18.71
N VAL A 229 -26.53 -14.60 18.69
CA VAL A 229 -26.15 -15.42 19.85
C VAL A 229 -25.40 -14.65 20.94
N THR A 230 -24.88 -13.46 20.61
CA THR A 230 -24.12 -12.60 21.52
C THR A 230 -24.82 -11.28 21.81
N ASP A 231 -25.94 -11.01 21.15
CA ASP A 231 -26.69 -9.77 21.35
C ASP A 231 -27.32 -9.73 22.77
N ALA A 232 -26.83 -8.81 23.60
CA ALA A 232 -27.23 -8.66 24.98
C ALA A 232 -28.17 -7.47 25.22
N MET A 233 -28.20 -6.49 24.32
CA MET A 233 -28.94 -5.24 24.46
C MET A 233 -29.44 -4.72 23.13
N VAL A 234 -30.50 -3.94 23.14
CA VAL A 234 -31.01 -3.19 21.99
C VAL A 234 -30.92 -1.70 22.29
N GLY A 235 -30.18 -0.97 21.44
CA GLY A 235 -30.10 0.49 21.49
C GLY A 235 -31.26 1.13 20.72
N LEU A 236 -31.96 2.06 21.34
CA LEU A 236 -33.01 2.86 20.70
C LEU A 236 -32.57 4.33 20.62
N ASN A 237 -32.91 5.01 19.53
CA ASN A 237 -32.67 6.43 19.41
C ASN A 237 -33.82 7.20 20.11
N PRO A 238 -33.56 7.93 21.21
CA PRO A 238 -34.64 8.63 21.95
C PRO A 238 -35.22 9.85 21.21
N LYS A 239 -34.63 10.24 20.08
CA LYS A 239 -35.10 11.36 19.25
C LYS A 239 -35.98 10.90 18.09
N GLU A 240 -36.13 9.61 17.88
CA GLU A 240 -36.93 9.04 16.81
C GLU A 240 -38.30 8.59 17.33
N ASP A 241 -39.32 8.71 16.48
CA ASP A 241 -40.65 8.18 16.76
C ASP A 241 -40.71 6.70 16.39
N TYR A 242 -41.32 5.92 17.26
CA TYR A 242 -41.60 4.50 17.04
C TYR A 242 -43.13 4.29 16.96
N ALA A 243 -43.53 3.47 16.01
CA ALA A 243 -44.96 3.18 15.78
C ALA A 243 -45.31 1.73 16.16
N TYR A 244 -46.45 1.56 16.76
CA TYR A 244 -47.06 0.25 16.99
C TYR A 244 -47.89 -0.13 15.75
N VAL A 245 -47.50 -1.21 15.11
CA VAL A 245 -48.15 -1.70 13.88
C VAL A 245 -48.74 -3.06 14.14
N LYS A 246 -50.02 -3.24 13.80
CA LYS A 246 -50.68 -4.52 13.90
C LYS A 246 -50.38 -5.37 12.68
N VAL A 247 -49.73 -6.52 12.88
CA VAL A 247 -49.40 -7.47 11.84
C VAL A 247 -50.02 -8.81 12.22
N GLU A 248 -51.03 -9.20 11.50
CA GLU A 248 -51.87 -10.38 11.82
C GLU A 248 -52.36 -10.35 13.28
N ASN A 249 -51.91 -11.26 14.12
CA ASN A 249 -52.29 -11.37 15.52
C ASN A 249 -51.23 -10.75 16.48
N GLU A 250 -50.23 -10.10 15.98
CA GLU A 250 -49.14 -9.53 16.79
C GLU A 250 -49.09 -8.00 16.65
N THR A 251 -48.56 -7.35 17.68
CA THR A 251 -48.21 -5.92 17.62
C THR A 251 -46.69 -5.76 17.50
N TRP A 252 -46.26 -5.07 16.48
CA TRP A 252 -44.85 -4.82 16.24
C TRP A 252 -44.52 -3.36 16.49
N VAL A 253 -43.33 -3.10 17.08
CA VAL A 253 -42.77 -1.76 17.29
C VAL A 253 -41.65 -1.58 16.30
N ILE A 254 -41.78 -0.58 15.44
CA ILE A 254 -40.80 -0.26 14.38
C ILE A 254 -40.57 1.25 14.32
N GLY A 255 -39.43 1.69 13.81
CA GLY A 255 -39.19 3.10 13.57
C GLY A 255 -40.19 3.68 12.58
N LYS A 256 -40.84 4.80 12.93
CA LYS A 256 -41.89 5.44 12.10
C LYS A 256 -41.43 5.77 10.69
N THR A 257 -40.14 6.08 10.51
CA THR A 257 -39.52 6.34 9.21
C THR A 257 -39.37 5.08 8.33
N ARG A 258 -39.72 3.90 8.85
CA ARG A 258 -39.67 2.60 8.16
C ARG A 258 -41.06 2.01 7.86
N LEU A 259 -42.10 2.79 8.11
CA LEU A 259 -43.46 2.53 7.63
C LEU A 259 -43.59 3.01 6.19
#